data_d16b4f06a1bbd073e84186cbe603fba8
#
_entry.id   d16b4f06a1bbd073e84186cbe603fba8
#
_cell.length_a   1.000
_cell.length_b   1.000
_cell.length_c   1.000
_cell.angle_alpha   90.00
_cell.angle_beta   90.00
_cell.angle_gamma   90.00
#
_symmetry.space_group_name_H-M   'P 1'
#
loop_
_entity.id
_entity.type
_entity.pdbx_description
1 polymer ?
#
loop_
_entity_poly.entity_id
_entity_poly.type
_entity_poly.pdbx_seq_one_letter_code
_entity_poly.pdbx_strand_id
1 'polypeptide(L)'
;KVSEVSTIPQVREEMVSLQRRIANQHSIITEGRDTTTVVFPEADIKIYLTASVEARAKRRYKEYCETDQNVSFEEVFENIKKRDLIDSSRNVSPLKKADDAIEIDTTEITVEQEKTEVLALVANLVEKLRN
;
A
#
# COMPACT_ATOMS: atom_id res chain seq x y z
N LYS A 1 -0.04 -17.96 -1.02
CA LYS A 1 0.07 -18.55 0.34
C LYS A 1 0.11 -17.48 1.45
N VAL A 2 0.78 -16.34 1.28
CA VAL A 2 0.78 -15.26 2.29
C VAL A 2 -0.62 -14.69 2.49
N SER A 3 -1.36 -14.49 1.42
CA SER A 3 -2.74 -13.96 1.46
C SER A 3 -3.70 -14.87 2.22
N GLU A 4 -3.52 -16.18 2.16
CA GLU A 4 -4.36 -17.17 2.87
C GLU A 4 -4.08 -17.16 4.37
N VAL A 5 -2.82 -17.08 4.77
CA VAL A 5 -2.41 -17.04 6.18
C VAL A 5 -2.86 -15.73 6.85
N SER A 6 -2.84 -14.62 6.12
CA SER A 6 -3.27 -13.31 6.64
C SER A 6 -4.78 -13.17 6.87
N THR A 7 -5.58 -14.16 6.43
CA THR A 7 -7.03 -14.20 6.72
C THR A 7 -7.36 -14.84 8.07
N ILE A 8 -6.39 -15.50 8.73
CA ILE A 8 -6.57 -16.13 10.04
C ILE A 8 -6.52 -15.04 11.12
N PRO A 9 -7.62 -14.77 11.88
CA PRO A 9 -7.70 -13.65 12.79
C PRO A 9 -6.57 -13.61 13.82
N GLN A 10 -6.26 -14.75 14.47
CA GLN A 10 -5.23 -14.85 15.50
C GLN A 10 -3.84 -14.51 14.95
N VAL A 11 -3.52 -14.99 13.75
CA VAL A 11 -2.25 -14.65 13.07
C VAL A 11 -2.21 -13.16 12.77
N ARG A 12 -3.33 -12.58 12.35
CA ARG A 12 -3.42 -11.16 12.05
C ARG A 12 -3.20 -10.29 13.30
N GLU A 13 -3.82 -10.63 14.41
CA GLU A 13 -3.69 -9.94 15.70
C GLU A 13 -2.24 -9.95 16.19
N GLU A 14 -1.58 -11.11 16.15
CA GLU A 14 -0.16 -11.24 16.51
C GLU A 14 0.76 -10.41 15.60
N MET A 15 0.52 -10.42 14.29
CA MET A 15 1.30 -9.63 13.35
C MET A 15 1.13 -8.12 13.57
N VAL A 16 -0.09 -7.65 13.82
CA VAL A 16 -0.36 -6.24 14.16
C VAL A 16 0.35 -5.85 15.46
N SER A 17 0.28 -6.69 16.48
CA SER A 17 0.96 -6.50 17.77
C SER A 17 2.47 -6.40 17.59
N LEU A 18 3.07 -7.29 16.79
CA LEU A 18 4.50 -7.28 16.48
C LEU A 18 4.91 -6.00 15.74
N GLN A 19 4.17 -5.61 14.71
CA GLN A 19 4.44 -4.39 13.94
C GLN A 19 4.40 -3.15 14.83
N ARG A 20 3.41 -3.03 15.72
CA ARG A 20 3.31 -1.93 16.68
C ARG A 20 4.46 -1.90 17.68
N ARG A 21 4.90 -3.05 18.18
CA ARG A 21 6.08 -3.13 19.08
C ARG A 21 7.36 -2.63 18.42
N ILE A 22 7.56 -2.98 17.14
CA ILE A 22 8.71 -2.51 16.36
C ILE A 22 8.63 -0.98 16.18
N ALA A 23 7.46 -0.46 15.82
CA ALA A 23 7.23 0.96 15.60
C ALA A 23 7.45 1.82 16.86
N ASN A 24 7.14 1.31 18.04
CA ASN A 24 7.30 2.06 19.30
C ASN A 24 8.75 2.44 19.63
N GLN A 25 9.72 1.84 18.97
CA GLN A 25 11.14 2.08 19.26
C GLN A 25 11.83 2.98 18.22
N HIS A 26 11.20 3.20 17.06
CA HIS A 26 11.81 3.89 15.93
C HIS A 26 10.77 4.59 15.08
N SER A 27 11.18 5.67 14.39
CA SER A 27 10.43 6.19 13.24
C SER A 27 10.47 5.14 12.13
N ILE A 28 9.32 4.82 11.58
CA ILE A 28 9.20 3.79 10.55
C ILE A 28 8.46 4.32 9.32
N ILE A 29 8.78 3.74 8.17
CA ILE A 29 7.97 3.83 6.97
C ILE A 29 7.49 2.41 6.67
N THR A 30 6.20 2.25 6.42
CA THR A 30 5.62 0.95 6.16
C THR A 30 4.55 1.04 5.08
N GLU A 31 4.36 -0.04 4.36
CA GLU A 31 3.31 -0.17 3.35
C GLU A 31 2.40 -1.37 3.64
N GLY A 32 1.17 -1.32 3.15
CA GLY A 32 0.23 -2.41 3.32
C GLY A 32 -1.17 -2.06 2.85
N ARG A 33 -2.12 -2.96 3.05
CA ARG A 33 -3.51 -2.80 2.65
C ARG A 33 -4.37 -2.10 3.71
N ASP A 34 -4.02 -2.29 4.96
CA ASP A 34 -4.75 -1.82 6.14
C ASP A 34 -3.83 -1.09 7.13
N THR A 35 -2.66 -0.67 6.65
CA THR A 35 -1.62 -0.03 7.47
C THR A 35 -2.14 1.20 8.19
N THR A 36 -2.86 2.06 7.49
CA THR A 36 -3.37 3.34 7.99
C THR A 36 -4.73 3.25 8.68
N THR A 37 -5.42 2.12 8.57
CA THR A 37 -6.76 1.92 9.14
C THR A 37 -6.78 0.97 10.33
N VAL A 38 -5.86 -0.01 10.37
CA VAL A 38 -5.82 -1.05 11.40
C VAL A 38 -4.49 -1.06 12.14
N VAL A 39 -3.35 -1.07 11.42
CA VAL A 39 -2.04 -1.27 12.07
C VAL A 39 -1.60 0.00 12.79
N PHE A 40 -1.59 1.14 12.08
CA PHE A 40 -1.16 2.45 12.57
C PHE A 40 -2.21 3.54 12.30
N PRO A 41 -3.38 3.48 12.94
CA PRO A 41 -4.43 4.47 12.75
C PRO A 41 -4.03 5.87 13.23
N GLU A 42 -3.02 5.99 14.09
CA GLU A 42 -2.47 7.24 14.62
C GLU A 42 -1.14 7.64 13.98
N ALA A 43 -0.83 7.14 12.77
CA ALA A 43 0.40 7.51 12.07
C ALA A 43 0.43 9.02 11.75
N ASP A 44 1.59 9.65 11.88
CA ASP A 44 1.80 11.09 11.62
C ASP A 44 1.52 11.49 10.17
N ILE A 45 1.81 10.59 9.23
CA ILE A 45 1.47 10.74 7.81
C ILE A 45 0.82 9.45 7.33
N LYS A 46 -0.33 9.60 6.68
CA LYS A 46 -1.03 8.53 6.00
C LYS A 46 -1.16 8.88 4.53
N ILE A 47 -0.63 8.03 3.68
CA ILE A 47 -0.69 8.19 2.23
C ILE A 47 -1.46 7.01 1.64
N TYR A 48 -2.44 7.30 0.81
CA TYR A 48 -3.18 6.33 0.02
C TYR A 48 -2.77 6.47 -1.44
N LEU A 49 -1.92 5.56 -1.89
CA LEU A 49 -1.50 5.49 -3.29
C LEU A 49 -2.57 4.79 -4.12
N THR A 50 -3.02 5.43 -5.17
CA THR A 50 -3.95 4.86 -6.14
C THR A 50 -3.40 4.95 -7.56
N ALA A 51 -3.90 4.10 -8.44
CA ALA A 51 -3.68 4.18 -9.88
C ALA A 51 -4.76 3.35 -10.60
N SER A 52 -5.06 3.70 -11.84
CA SER A 52 -5.97 2.90 -12.66
C SER A 52 -5.49 1.45 -12.78
N VAL A 53 -6.43 0.51 -12.92
CA VAL A 53 -6.09 -0.91 -13.11
C VAL A 53 -5.18 -1.10 -14.31
N GLU A 54 -5.46 -0.34 -15.39
CA GLU A 54 -4.68 -0.39 -16.61
C GLU A 54 -3.23 0.07 -16.42
N ALA A 55 -3.01 1.20 -15.72
CA ALA A 55 -1.67 1.70 -15.42
C ALA A 55 -0.86 0.68 -14.59
N ARG A 56 -1.49 0.10 -13.56
CA ARG A 56 -0.87 -0.95 -12.73
C ARG A 56 -0.56 -2.22 -13.51
N ALA A 57 -1.46 -2.62 -14.42
CA ALA A 57 -1.26 -3.77 -15.27
C ALA A 57 -0.10 -3.55 -16.26
N LYS A 58 0.00 -2.36 -16.86
CA LYS A 58 1.12 -2.01 -17.75
C LYS A 58 2.47 -2.06 -17.03
N ARG A 59 2.54 -1.49 -15.81
CA ARG A 59 3.76 -1.54 -14.97
C ARG A 59 4.15 -2.98 -14.64
N ARG A 60 3.20 -3.78 -14.18
CA ARG A 60 3.44 -5.17 -13.79
C ARG A 60 3.79 -6.06 -14.97
N TYR A 61 3.15 -5.85 -16.11
CA TYR A 61 3.46 -6.58 -17.33
C TYR A 61 4.89 -6.29 -17.81
N LYS A 62 5.32 -5.01 -17.75
CA LYS A 62 6.69 -4.63 -18.05
C LYS A 62 7.72 -5.35 -17.16
N GLU A 63 7.48 -5.41 -15.84
CA GLU A 63 8.33 -6.15 -14.89
C GLU A 63 8.44 -7.63 -15.25
N TYR A 64 7.33 -8.26 -15.66
CA TYR A 64 7.34 -9.66 -16.08
C TYR A 64 8.12 -9.88 -17.38
N CYS A 65 8.01 -8.97 -18.34
CA CYS A 65 8.82 -9.03 -19.55
C CYS A 65 10.33 -8.89 -19.25
N GLU A 66 10.71 -8.05 -18.28
CA GLU A 66 12.11 -7.88 -17.87
C GLU A 66 12.68 -9.11 -17.14
N THR A 67 11.83 -9.97 -16.59
CA THR A 67 12.20 -11.20 -15.87
C THR A 67 11.93 -12.48 -16.65
N ASP A 68 11.77 -12.40 -17.96
CA ASP A 68 11.50 -13.54 -18.88
C ASP A 68 10.29 -14.41 -18.46
N GLN A 69 9.31 -13.84 -17.76
CA GLN A 69 8.09 -14.55 -17.43
C GLN A 69 7.11 -14.49 -18.60
N ASN A 70 6.75 -15.66 -19.12
CA ASN A 70 5.82 -15.78 -20.23
C ASN A 70 4.37 -15.65 -19.75
N VAL A 71 3.91 -14.41 -19.60
CA VAL A 71 2.53 -14.06 -19.23
C VAL A 71 1.94 -13.08 -20.24
N SER A 72 0.65 -13.11 -20.48
CA SER A 72 -0.02 -12.12 -21.34
C SER A 72 -0.42 -10.88 -20.52
N PHE A 73 -0.60 -9.74 -21.21
CA PHE A 73 -1.13 -8.53 -20.57
C PHE A 73 -2.52 -8.76 -19.97
N GLU A 74 -3.37 -9.48 -20.67
CA GLU A 74 -4.72 -9.84 -20.24
C GLU A 74 -4.73 -10.62 -18.93
N GLU A 75 -3.85 -11.59 -18.79
CA GLU A 75 -3.70 -12.37 -17.55
C GLU A 75 -3.28 -11.47 -16.37
N VAL A 76 -2.33 -10.56 -16.61
CA VAL A 76 -1.89 -9.60 -15.58
C VAL A 76 -3.03 -8.66 -15.20
N PHE A 77 -3.76 -8.13 -16.17
CA PHE A 77 -4.87 -7.21 -15.96
C PHE A 77 -6.00 -7.86 -15.12
N GLU A 78 -6.44 -9.06 -15.53
CA GLU A 78 -7.50 -9.79 -14.79
C GLU A 78 -7.03 -10.22 -13.38
N ASN A 79 -5.78 -10.60 -13.21
CA ASN A 79 -5.21 -10.89 -11.88
C ASN A 79 -5.25 -9.68 -10.95
N ILE A 80 -4.92 -8.48 -11.46
CA ILE A 80 -4.98 -7.24 -10.67
C ILE A 80 -6.42 -6.94 -10.27
N LYS A 81 -7.38 -6.98 -11.21
CA LYS A 81 -8.81 -6.77 -10.92
C LYS A 81 -9.33 -7.75 -9.84
N LYS A 82 -9.02 -9.02 -10.00
CA LYS A 82 -9.41 -10.06 -9.04
C LYS A 82 -8.83 -9.80 -7.65
N ARG A 83 -7.57 -9.38 -7.60
CA ARG A 83 -6.90 -9.05 -6.34
C ARG A 83 -7.49 -7.83 -5.67
N ASP A 84 -7.79 -6.77 -6.43
CA ASP A 84 -8.44 -5.57 -5.90
C ASP A 84 -9.80 -5.89 -5.29
N LEU A 85 -10.58 -6.73 -5.98
CA LEU A 85 -11.87 -7.18 -5.47
C LEU A 85 -11.72 -7.96 -4.14
N ILE A 86 -10.77 -8.88 -4.08
CA ILE A 86 -10.48 -9.63 -2.86
C ILE A 86 -10.03 -8.71 -1.74
N ASP A 87 -9.10 -7.79 -2.02
CA ASP A 87 -8.52 -6.89 -1.02
C ASP A 87 -9.56 -5.90 -0.47
N SER A 88 -10.50 -5.43 -1.29
CA SER A 88 -11.56 -4.49 -0.87
C SER A 88 -12.76 -5.17 -0.19
N SER A 89 -13.06 -6.43 -0.53
CA SER A 89 -14.24 -7.17 -0.04
C SER A 89 -13.98 -8.02 1.21
N ARG A 90 -12.75 -8.05 1.72
CA ARG A 90 -12.41 -8.81 2.93
C ARG A 90 -13.22 -8.32 4.15
N ASN A 91 -13.73 -9.27 4.93
CA ASN A 91 -14.40 -8.96 6.19
C ASN A 91 -13.43 -8.46 7.27
N VAL A 92 -12.16 -8.89 7.21
CA VAL A 92 -11.11 -8.51 8.17
C VAL A 92 -10.06 -7.69 7.43
N SER A 93 -9.79 -6.48 7.93
CA SER A 93 -8.78 -5.58 7.37
C SER A 93 -8.92 -5.31 5.86
N PRO A 94 -10.07 -4.84 5.36
CA PRO A 94 -10.24 -4.53 3.95
C PRO A 94 -9.29 -3.41 3.52
N LEU A 95 -8.94 -3.39 2.23
CA LEU A 95 -8.26 -2.24 1.64
C LEU A 95 -9.23 -1.05 1.63
N LYS A 96 -8.98 -0.09 2.49
CA LYS A 96 -9.77 1.13 2.63
C LYS A 96 -8.87 2.32 2.87
N LYS A 97 -9.17 3.44 2.22
CA LYS A 97 -8.52 4.72 2.52
C LYS A 97 -8.96 5.20 3.90
N ALA A 98 -8.02 5.58 4.76
CA ALA A 98 -8.32 6.28 6.01
C ALA A 98 -8.86 7.69 5.70
N ASP A 99 -9.76 8.20 6.55
CA ASP A 99 -10.46 9.47 6.29
C ASP A 99 -9.48 10.66 6.24
N ASP A 100 -8.39 10.59 6.99
CA ASP A 100 -7.31 11.57 7.06
C ASP A 100 -6.10 11.24 6.15
N ALA A 101 -6.21 10.22 5.29
CA ALA A 101 -5.13 9.88 4.36
C ALA A 101 -5.09 10.81 3.15
N ILE A 102 -3.90 11.29 2.84
CA ILE A 102 -3.60 12.04 1.62
C ILE A 102 -3.61 11.06 0.45
N GLU A 103 -4.43 11.30 -0.54
CA GLU A 103 -4.50 10.49 -1.74
C GLU A 103 -3.54 11.02 -2.80
N ILE A 104 -2.74 10.12 -3.37
CA ILE A 104 -1.87 10.40 -4.52
C ILE A 104 -2.26 9.45 -5.64
N ASP A 105 -2.81 9.99 -6.72
CA ASP A 105 -3.08 9.22 -7.93
C ASP A 105 -1.83 9.15 -8.80
N THR A 106 -1.29 7.95 -8.90
CA THR A 106 -0.06 7.67 -9.65
C THR A 106 -0.32 7.19 -11.08
N THR A 107 -1.55 7.31 -11.59
CA THR A 107 -1.91 6.79 -12.93
C THR A 107 -1.01 7.36 -14.03
N GLU A 108 -0.79 8.68 -14.04
CA GLU A 108 -0.06 9.40 -15.09
C GLU A 108 1.32 9.93 -14.66
N ILE A 109 1.72 9.71 -13.40
CA ILE A 109 2.99 10.20 -12.89
C ILE A 109 4.07 9.11 -12.87
N THR A 110 5.31 9.55 -12.97
CA THR A 110 6.48 8.67 -12.86
C THR A 110 6.83 8.38 -11.41
N VAL A 111 7.62 7.34 -11.15
CA VAL A 111 8.13 7.01 -9.81
C VAL A 111 8.90 8.18 -9.19
N GLU A 112 9.66 8.95 -10.00
CA GLU A 112 10.42 10.11 -9.50
C GLU A 112 9.49 11.27 -9.09
N GLN A 113 8.38 11.46 -9.80
CA GLN A 113 7.37 12.46 -9.43
C GLN A 113 6.64 12.04 -8.14
N GLU A 114 6.19 10.78 -8.06
CA GLU A 114 5.59 10.21 -6.84
C GLU A 114 6.51 10.39 -5.63
N LYS A 115 7.78 10.02 -5.77
CA LYS A 115 8.80 10.18 -4.73
C LYS A 115 8.97 11.63 -4.30
N THR A 116 8.96 12.57 -5.24
CA THR A 116 9.07 14.00 -4.96
C THR A 116 7.88 14.49 -4.14
N GLU A 117 6.66 14.09 -4.48
CA GLU A 117 5.45 14.44 -3.73
C GLU A 117 5.49 13.89 -2.30
N VAL A 118 5.85 12.61 -2.15
CA VAL A 118 5.95 11.96 -0.82
C VAL A 118 7.01 12.66 0.03
N LEU A 119 8.18 12.98 -0.53
CA LEU A 119 9.24 13.67 0.20
C LEU A 119 8.83 15.09 0.63
N ALA A 120 8.08 15.81 -0.19
CA ALA A 120 7.54 17.12 0.18
C ALA A 120 6.57 17.04 1.37
N LEU A 121 5.70 16.00 1.42
CA LEU A 121 4.80 15.76 2.54
C LEU A 121 5.58 15.47 3.83
N VAL A 122 6.60 14.64 3.76
CA VAL A 122 7.46 14.31 4.92
C VAL A 122 8.21 15.54 5.41
N ALA A 123 8.78 16.35 4.50
CA ALA A 123 9.49 17.58 4.87
C ALA A 123 8.57 18.57 5.62
N ASN A 124 7.36 18.77 5.11
CA ASN A 124 6.34 19.63 5.76
C ASN A 124 5.97 19.15 7.17
N LEU A 125 5.89 17.83 7.39
CA LEU A 125 5.65 17.30 8.73
C LEU A 125 6.83 17.56 9.66
N VAL A 126 8.05 17.27 9.22
CA VAL A 126 9.26 17.47 10.02
C VAL A 126 9.39 18.93 10.45
N GLU A 127 9.06 19.88 9.57
CA GLU A 127 9.04 21.31 9.93
C GLU A 127 8.00 21.63 11.01
N LYS A 128 6.80 21.07 10.92
CA LYS A 128 5.74 21.25 11.92
C LYS A 128 6.10 20.67 13.29
N LEU A 129 6.84 19.57 13.33
CA LEU A 129 7.27 18.94 14.60
C LEU A 129 8.44 19.66 15.27
N ARG A 130 9.16 20.53 14.53
CA ARG A 130 10.29 21.32 15.06
C ARG A 130 9.88 22.67 15.65
N ASN A 131 8.68 23.14 15.32
CA ASN A 131 8.10 24.39 15.81
C ASN A 131 7.13 24.15 16.98
#